data_36ad9303c36034dc9fcc507dc83fc524
#
_entry.id   36ad9303c36034dc9fcc507dc83fc524
#
_cell.length_a   1.000
_cell.length_b   1.000
_cell.length_c   1.000
_cell.angle_alpha   90.00
_cell.angle_beta   90.00
_cell.angle_gamma   90.00
#
_symmetry.space_group_name_H-M   'P 1'
#
loop_
_entity.id
_entity.type
_entity.pdbx_description
1 polymer ?
#
loop_
_entity_poly.entity_id
_entity_poly.type
_entity_poly.pdbx_seq_one_letter_code
_entity_poly.pdbx_strand_id
1 'polypeptide(L)'
;MEVTTMVLIAAIVIFVLIIIMLGYIKSPPDKAIIISGYRKPRVLIGQAGVRIPFLERVDMLTIKQISVDIKTNGYIPTNDYIGVDIDAIAKVRIKTDPEGIALAQKNFLNMREEQIVTALTDSLQGNMREIIGTVKLQDLCTNRKAFGDQVQEKAQNDMAALGIEIISCNIQKIKDEKDLIVALGQDNMSQIQKSASIAKAQAERDVQIADAAAKKEANAARVAAETEIAQRITNLEIKKAELKVQTDTAKAEADAAYEIQKQQQEKRIQTETVNAQIAKAERESELKEKE
;
A
#
# COMPACT_ATOMS: atom_id res chain seq x y z
N MET A 1 7.18 53.60 74.84
CA MET A 1 8.06 53.41 73.64
C MET A 1 7.92 52.03 72.98
N GLU A 2 7.76 50.96 73.72
CA GLU A 2 7.66 49.58 73.12
C GLU A 2 6.40 49.36 72.29
N VAL A 3 5.21 49.85 72.71
CA VAL A 3 3.97 49.64 71.94
C VAL A 3 3.96 50.44 70.65
N THR A 4 4.50 51.63 70.59
CA THR A 4 4.60 52.47 69.41
C THR A 4 5.57 51.84 68.37
N THR A 5 6.66 51.24 68.81
CA THR A 5 7.61 50.54 67.96
C THR A 5 7.03 49.24 67.43
N MET A 6 6.25 48.49 68.22
CA MET A 6 5.54 47.27 67.72
C MET A 6 4.49 47.64 66.70
N VAL A 7 3.70 48.68 66.84
CA VAL A 7 2.71 49.12 65.84
C VAL A 7 3.39 49.58 64.60
N LEU A 8 4.51 50.25 64.63
CA LEU A 8 5.28 50.73 63.51
C LEU A 8 5.85 49.53 62.68
N ILE A 9 6.40 48.52 63.40
CA ILE A 9 6.90 47.30 62.79
C ILE A 9 5.74 46.53 62.11
N ALA A 10 4.59 46.34 62.75
CA ALA A 10 3.41 45.71 62.20
C ALA A 10 2.91 46.43 60.93
N ALA A 11 2.88 47.80 60.98
CA ALA A 11 2.49 48.60 59.79
C ALA A 11 3.46 48.40 58.60
N ILE A 12 4.77 48.34 58.86
CA ILE A 12 5.77 48.05 57.78
C ILE A 12 5.59 46.63 57.21
N VAL A 13 5.37 45.63 58.06
CA VAL A 13 5.14 44.26 57.62
C VAL A 13 3.88 44.15 56.72
N ILE A 14 2.78 44.76 57.14
CA ILE A 14 1.53 44.82 56.38
C ILE A 14 1.77 45.53 55.03
N PHE A 15 2.48 46.67 55.06
CA PHE A 15 2.81 47.41 53.84
C PHE A 15 3.64 46.59 52.85
N VAL A 16 4.64 45.83 53.31
CA VAL A 16 5.45 44.94 52.51
C VAL A 16 4.61 43.78 51.93
N LEU A 17 3.72 43.20 52.76
CA LEU A 17 2.78 42.15 52.27
C LEU A 17 1.83 42.66 51.16
N ILE A 18 1.34 43.91 51.31
CA ILE A 18 0.49 44.54 50.26
C ILE A 18 1.29 44.73 48.98
N ILE A 19 2.55 45.17 49.02
CA ILE A 19 3.41 45.33 47.84
C ILE A 19 3.66 43.98 47.16
N ILE A 20 3.92 42.92 47.90
CA ILE A 20 4.11 41.58 47.37
C ILE A 20 2.82 41.08 46.72
N MET A 21 1.67 41.29 47.35
CA MET A 21 0.37 40.87 46.81
C MET A 21 0.00 41.63 45.54
N LEU A 22 0.25 42.95 45.47
CA LEU A 22 0.05 43.78 44.27
C LEU A 22 1.07 43.47 43.15
N GLY A 23 2.23 42.92 43.52
CA GLY A 23 3.29 42.56 42.59
C GLY A 23 3.17 41.14 42.05
N TYR A 24 2.32 40.29 42.59
CA TYR A 24 2.22 38.91 42.18
C TYR A 24 1.58 38.79 40.76
N ILE A 25 2.30 38.14 39.83
CA ILE A 25 1.86 37.92 38.47
C ILE A 25 2.05 36.44 38.14
N LYS A 26 1.02 35.84 37.53
CA LYS A 26 1.07 34.48 36.98
C LYS A 26 0.99 34.52 35.46
N SER A 27 2.01 34.02 34.79
CA SER A 27 2.01 33.93 33.33
C SER A 27 1.22 32.69 32.87
N PRO A 28 0.24 32.85 31.95
CA PRO A 28 -0.39 31.73 31.29
C PRO A 28 0.62 31.09 30.30
N PRO A 29 0.42 29.81 29.91
CA PRO A 29 1.35 29.09 29.04
C PRO A 29 1.38 29.57 27.60
N ASP A 30 0.36 30.29 27.15
CA ASP A 30 0.19 30.83 25.80
C ASP A 30 0.80 32.22 25.60
N LYS A 31 1.27 32.84 26.68
CA LYS A 31 1.87 34.19 26.67
C LYS A 31 3.17 34.23 27.46
N ALA A 32 4.15 34.90 26.92
CA ALA A 32 5.34 35.28 27.65
C ALA A 32 5.09 36.64 28.32
N ILE A 33 5.25 36.73 29.61
CA ILE A 33 5.22 37.99 30.37
C ILE A 33 6.66 38.47 30.54
N ILE A 34 6.91 39.70 30.05
CA ILE A 34 8.21 40.33 30.08
C ILE A 34 8.15 41.42 31.15
N ILE A 35 8.96 41.27 32.18
CA ILE A 35 9.09 42.28 33.26
C ILE A 35 10.36 43.06 33.00
N SER A 36 10.21 44.35 32.75
CA SER A 36 11.31 45.29 32.46
C SER A 36 11.27 46.48 33.42
N GLY A 37 12.41 47.08 33.73
CA GLY A 37 12.52 48.24 34.63
C GLY A 37 13.85 48.29 35.32
N TYR A 38 13.85 48.46 36.62
CA TYR A 38 15.05 48.62 37.43
C TYR A 38 16.04 47.46 37.40
N ARG A 39 15.52 46.26 37.21
CA ARG A 39 16.33 45.02 37.05
C ARG A 39 16.49 44.63 35.57
N LYS A 40 17.43 43.70 35.31
CA LYS A 40 17.53 43.08 33.96
C LYS A 40 16.19 42.50 33.54
N PRO A 41 15.80 42.62 32.31
CA PRO A 41 14.53 42.05 31.80
C PRO A 41 14.43 40.57 32.12
N ARG A 42 13.27 40.16 32.63
CA ARG A 42 12.95 38.76 32.96
C ARG A 42 11.75 38.33 32.17
N VAL A 43 11.81 37.09 31.62
CA VAL A 43 10.73 36.49 30.83
C VAL A 43 10.11 35.38 31.68
N LEU A 44 8.80 35.45 31.87
CA LEU A 44 8.02 34.44 32.56
C LEU A 44 7.12 33.73 31.56
N ILE A 45 7.26 32.41 31.45
CA ILE A 45 6.44 31.54 30.58
C ILE A 45 5.89 30.42 31.45
N GLY A 46 4.57 30.39 31.66
CA GLY A 46 3.90 29.38 32.49
C GLY A 46 4.32 29.39 33.99
N GLN A 47 5.03 30.42 34.42
CA GLN A 47 5.56 30.56 35.80
C GLN A 47 4.95 31.76 36.49
N ALA A 48 4.95 31.72 37.83
CA ALA A 48 4.61 32.87 38.63
C ALA A 48 5.86 33.70 38.92
N GLY A 49 5.68 34.99 39.01
CA GLY A 49 6.75 35.93 39.37
C GLY A 49 6.20 37.12 40.20
N VAL A 50 7.12 37.88 40.73
CA VAL A 50 6.77 39.11 41.49
C VAL A 50 7.43 40.29 40.78
N ARG A 51 6.64 41.32 40.48
CA ARG A 51 7.10 42.63 40.01
C ARG A 51 7.12 43.62 41.18
N ILE A 52 7.95 44.61 41.07
CA ILE A 52 7.92 45.74 41.99
C ILE A 52 6.98 46.81 41.39
N PRO A 53 5.79 47.04 41.98
CA PRO A 53 4.88 48.07 41.51
C PRO A 53 5.61 49.42 41.41
N PHE A 54 5.26 50.25 40.42
CA PHE A 54 5.85 51.56 40.09
C PHE A 54 7.28 51.55 39.52
N LEU A 55 8.11 50.52 39.75
CA LEU A 55 9.49 50.45 39.28
C LEU A 55 9.65 49.50 38.10
N GLU A 56 8.78 48.49 37.94
CA GLU A 56 8.82 47.50 36.91
C GLU A 56 7.54 47.52 36.02
N ARG A 57 7.74 47.52 34.72
CA ARG A 57 6.68 47.45 33.71
C ARG A 57 6.46 45.99 33.32
N VAL A 58 5.22 45.65 32.97
CA VAL A 58 4.82 44.34 32.51
C VAL A 58 4.31 44.46 31.06
N ASP A 59 4.95 43.73 30.19
CA ASP A 59 4.59 43.64 28.78
C ASP A 59 4.24 42.20 28.45
N MET A 60 3.37 41.99 27.42
CA MET A 60 2.90 40.66 27.01
C MET A 60 3.31 40.37 25.61
N LEU A 61 3.72 39.12 25.36
CA LEU A 61 4.07 38.61 24.06
C LEU A 61 3.33 37.26 23.83
N THR A 62 2.53 37.17 22.78
CA THR A 62 1.78 35.94 22.45
C THR A 62 2.71 34.91 21.84
N ILE A 63 2.90 33.76 22.49
CA ILE A 63 3.80 32.69 22.06
C ILE A 63 3.06 31.46 21.51
N LYS A 64 1.72 31.49 21.52
CA LYS A 64 0.92 30.42 20.93
C LYS A 64 1.15 30.33 19.41
N GLN A 65 0.80 29.17 18.85
CA GLN A 65 0.80 28.99 17.40
C GLN A 65 -0.28 29.86 16.76
N ILE A 66 0.07 30.57 15.71
CA ILE A 66 -0.79 31.45 14.92
C ILE A 66 -0.86 30.90 13.50
N SER A 67 -2.06 30.92 12.91
CA SER A 67 -2.25 30.59 11.49
C SER A 67 -2.31 31.87 10.67
N VAL A 68 -1.49 31.95 9.63
CA VAL A 68 -1.41 33.07 8.70
C VAL A 68 -1.91 32.63 7.34
N ASP A 69 -2.99 33.23 6.86
CA ASP A 69 -3.51 33.01 5.53
C ASP A 69 -2.69 33.85 4.52
N ILE A 70 -2.06 33.15 3.57
CA ILE A 70 -1.23 33.75 2.53
C ILE A 70 -1.96 33.62 1.21
N LYS A 71 -2.32 34.74 0.60
CA LYS A 71 -2.99 34.80 -0.71
C LYS A 71 -2.16 35.62 -1.67
N THR A 72 -2.01 35.16 -2.90
CA THR A 72 -1.23 35.93 -3.89
C THR A 72 -1.92 37.21 -4.35
N ASN A 73 -3.26 37.31 -4.13
CA ASN A 73 -4.08 38.45 -4.52
C ASN A 73 -3.89 38.85 -6.00
N GLY A 74 -3.88 37.86 -6.89
CA GLY A 74 -3.74 38.04 -8.32
C GLY A 74 -2.81 37.01 -8.94
N TYR A 75 -2.87 36.93 -10.26
CA TYR A 75 -2.08 35.94 -11.00
C TYR A 75 -0.59 36.34 -11.05
N ILE A 76 0.24 35.40 -10.61
CA ILE A 76 1.70 35.50 -10.61
C ILE A 76 2.24 34.54 -11.66
N PRO A 77 3.13 34.97 -12.57
CA PRO A 77 3.70 34.11 -13.58
C PRO A 77 4.63 33.09 -12.93
N THR A 78 4.43 31.80 -13.27
CA THR A 78 5.34 30.69 -12.97
C THR A 78 6.56 30.73 -13.93
N ASN A 79 7.51 29.80 -13.75
CA ASN A 79 8.68 29.68 -14.64
C ASN A 79 8.30 29.42 -16.12
N ASP A 80 7.16 28.77 -16.36
CA ASP A 80 6.58 28.53 -17.69
C ASP A 80 5.62 29.63 -18.16
N TYR A 81 5.68 30.81 -17.55
CA TYR A 81 4.89 32.01 -17.87
C TYR A 81 3.37 31.84 -17.77
N ILE A 82 2.93 30.93 -16.93
CA ILE A 82 1.51 30.71 -16.65
C ILE A 82 1.13 31.46 -15.38
N GLY A 83 0.11 32.31 -15.46
CA GLY A 83 -0.39 33.03 -14.30
C GLY A 83 -1.13 32.11 -13.33
N VAL A 84 -0.69 32.05 -12.07
CA VAL A 84 -1.33 31.27 -11.01
C VAL A 84 -1.69 32.15 -9.82
N ASP A 85 -2.83 31.85 -9.21
CA ASP A 85 -3.27 32.39 -7.93
C ASP A 85 -3.27 31.27 -6.90
N ILE A 86 -2.53 31.45 -5.81
CA ILE A 86 -2.27 30.43 -4.80
C ILE A 86 -2.74 30.92 -3.43
N ASP A 87 -3.55 30.09 -2.78
CA ASP A 87 -3.92 30.23 -1.37
C ASP A 87 -3.12 29.22 -0.54
N ALA A 88 -2.44 29.67 0.50
CA ALA A 88 -1.68 28.84 1.42
C ALA A 88 -1.92 29.26 2.86
N ILE A 89 -1.73 28.33 3.79
CA ILE A 89 -1.76 28.61 5.24
C ILE A 89 -0.41 28.26 5.83
N ALA A 90 0.24 29.25 6.41
CA ALA A 90 1.44 29.07 7.22
C ALA A 90 1.08 29.03 8.71
N LYS A 91 1.59 28.05 9.43
CA LYS A 91 1.53 27.97 10.88
C LYS A 91 2.85 28.45 11.45
N VAL A 92 2.78 29.51 12.25
CA VAL A 92 3.95 30.17 12.81
C VAL A 92 3.83 30.27 14.32
N ARG A 93 4.95 30.37 15.00
CA ARG A 93 5.00 30.71 16.43
C ARG A 93 6.23 31.53 16.75
N ILE A 94 6.20 32.26 17.85
CA ILE A 94 7.39 32.92 18.39
C ILE A 94 8.33 31.88 18.97
N LYS A 95 9.62 31.95 18.61
CA LYS A 95 10.65 31.09 19.21
C LYS A 95 10.74 31.37 20.70
N THR A 96 10.77 30.30 21.49
CA THR A 96 10.82 30.39 22.97
C THR A 96 12.23 30.46 23.55
N ASP A 97 13.25 30.37 22.68
CA ASP A 97 14.64 30.58 23.04
C ASP A 97 14.91 32.05 23.39
N PRO A 98 15.91 32.36 24.24
CA PRO A 98 16.18 33.72 24.68
C PRO A 98 16.43 34.71 23.55
N GLU A 99 17.09 34.29 22.47
CA GLU A 99 17.36 35.13 21.31
C GLU A 99 16.07 35.39 20.51
N GLY A 100 15.26 34.37 20.25
CA GLY A 100 13.99 34.50 19.54
C GLY A 100 13.02 35.42 20.28
N ILE A 101 12.91 35.27 21.62
CA ILE A 101 12.09 36.15 22.44
C ILE A 101 12.61 37.60 22.37
N ALA A 102 13.93 37.83 22.41
CA ALA A 102 14.50 39.17 22.35
C ALA A 102 14.23 39.85 21.00
N LEU A 103 14.26 39.09 19.91
CA LEU A 103 13.91 39.56 18.55
C LEU A 103 12.40 39.82 18.44
N ALA A 104 11.57 38.89 18.88
CA ALA A 104 10.11 39.03 18.84
C ALA A 104 9.62 40.19 19.75
N GLN A 105 10.30 40.43 20.84
CA GLN A 105 10.02 41.56 21.72
C GLN A 105 10.20 42.92 21.03
N LYS A 106 11.21 43.06 20.18
CA LYS A 106 11.45 44.29 19.41
C LYS A 106 10.35 44.58 18.40
N ASN A 107 9.74 43.53 17.85
CA ASN A 107 8.82 43.66 16.73
C ASN A 107 7.34 43.53 17.12
N PHE A 108 7.01 42.68 18.10
CA PHE A 108 5.63 42.27 18.39
C PHE A 108 5.17 42.48 19.81
N LEU A 109 5.93 43.25 20.61
CA LEU A 109 5.58 43.51 22.00
C LEU A 109 4.20 44.19 22.12
N ASN A 110 3.32 43.65 22.96
CA ASN A 110 1.95 44.14 23.18
C ASN A 110 1.06 44.20 21.95
N MET A 111 1.47 43.55 20.84
CA MET A 111 0.61 43.40 19.64
C MET A 111 -0.46 42.34 19.85
N ARG A 112 -1.64 42.58 19.29
CA ARG A 112 -2.67 41.55 19.17
C ARG A 112 -2.32 40.57 18.06
N GLU A 113 -2.87 39.39 18.15
CA GLU A 113 -2.66 38.31 17.14
C GLU A 113 -2.93 38.80 15.71
N GLU A 114 -4.01 39.53 15.49
CA GLU A 114 -4.37 40.08 14.17
C GLU A 114 -3.31 41.01 13.60
N GLN A 115 -2.68 41.83 14.45
CA GLN A 115 -1.61 42.75 14.02
C GLN A 115 -0.33 41.97 13.66
N ILE A 116 -0.02 40.92 14.41
CA ILE A 116 1.10 40.01 14.11
C ILE A 116 0.83 39.30 12.78
N VAL A 117 -0.37 38.77 12.58
CA VAL A 117 -0.78 38.11 11.32
C VAL A 117 -0.57 39.05 10.14
N THR A 118 -1.08 40.30 10.22
CA THR A 118 -0.94 41.29 9.13
C THR A 118 0.52 41.60 8.83
N ALA A 119 1.35 41.78 9.86
CA ALA A 119 2.78 42.08 9.69
C ALA A 119 3.54 40.91 9.02
N LEU A 120 3.16 39.67 9.31
CA LEU A 120 3.79 38.48 8.73
C LEU A 120 3.29 38.15 7.34
N THR A 121 2.02 38.50 7.02
CA THR A 121 1.39 38.17 5.74
C THR A 121 2.19 38.76 4.56
N ASP A 122 2.58 40.01 4.64
CA ASP A 122 3.30 40.71 3.55
C ASP A 122 4.64 40.03 3.24
N SER A 123 5.41 39.69 4.29
CA SER A 123 6.69 39.01 4.13
C SER A 123 6.53 37.58 3.56
N LEU A 124 5.61 36.81 4.12
CA LEU A 124 5.33 35.43 3.64
C LEU A 124 4.79 35.43 2.22
N GLN A 125 3.94 36.41 1.87
CA GLN A 125 3.43 36.59 0.52
C GLN A 125 4.55 36.94 -0.50
N GLY A 126 5.49 37.80 -0.10
CA GLY A 126 6.65 38.14 -0.91
C GLY A 126 7.51 36.90 -1.21
N ASN A 127 7.85 36.12 -0.20
CA ASN A 127 8.62 34.88 -0.34
C ASN A 127 7.86 33.85 -1.23
N MET A 128 6.55 33.73 -1.06
CA MET A 128 5.75 32.82 -1.90
C MET A 128 5.76 33.24 -3.38
N ARG A 129 5.65 34.55 -3.66
CA ARG A 129 5.74 35.07 -5.04
C ARG A 129 7.07 34.75 -5.70
N GLU A 130 8.17 34.92 -4.97
CA GLU A 130 9.51 34.60 -5.49
C GLU A 130 9.63 33.13 -5.87
N ILE A 131 9.16 32.23 -5.03
CA ILE A 131 9.21 30.81 -5.31
C ILE A 131 8.30 30.39 -6.47
N ILE A 132 7.10 30.99 -6.60
CA ILE A 132 6.18 30.73 -7.73
C ILE A 132 6.90 31.00 -9.06
N GLY A 133 7.67 32.08 -9.15
CA GLY A 133 8.42 32.41 -10.36
C GLY A 133 9.53 31.43 -10.73
N THR A 134 9.94 30.55 -9.83
CA THR A 134 10.99 29.54 -10.07
C THR A 134 10.46 28.15 -10.44
N VAL A 135 9.18 27.88 -10.20
CA VAL A 135 8.56 26.55 -10.33
C VAL A 135 7.61 26.50 -11.53
N LYS A 136 7.48 25.35 -12.19
CA LYS A 136 6.51 25.13 -13.27
C LYS A 136 5.12 24.79 -12.72
N LEU A 137 4.07 25.11 -13.49
CA LEU A 137 2.69 24.81 -13.13
C LEU A 137 2.47 23.32 -12.85
N GLN A 138 3.05 22.44 -13.66
CA GLN A 138 2.93 20.99 -13.49
C GLN A 138 3.50 20.54 -12.14
N ASP A 139 4.66 21.05 -11.74
CA ASP A 139 5.31 20.72 -10.47
C ASP A 139 4.49 21.22 -9.27
N LEU A 140 3.91 22.42 -9.38
CA LEU A 140 2.99 22.99 -8.39
C LEU A 140 1.77 22.08 -8.14
N CYS A 141 1.21 21.52 -9.21
CA CYS A 141 0.03 20.65 -9.13
C CYS A 141 0.37 19.25 -8.61
N THR A 142 1.52 18.71 -9.03
CA THR A 142 1.92 17.34 -8.74
C THR A 142 2.57 17.19 -7.36
N ASN A 143 3.36 18.19 -6.94
CA ASN A 143 4.19 18.10 -5.74
C ASN A 143 3.98 19.29 -4.78
N ARG A 144 2.73 19.52 -4.40
CA ARG A 144 2.32 20.65 -3.52
C ARG A 144 3.10 20.69 -2.20
N LYS A 145 3.46 19.53 -1.64
CA LYS A 145 4.22 19.47 -0.40
C LYS A 145 5.62 20.03 -0.58
N ALA A 146 6.34 19.61 -1.61
CA ALA A 146 7.69 20.11 -1.88
C ALA A 146 7.69 21.62 -2.11
N PHE A 147 6.67 22.16 -2.79
CA PHE A 147 6.52 23.60 -2.93
C PHE A 147 6.31 24.30 -1.58
N GLY A 148 5.44 23.77 -0.71
CA GLY A 148 5.25 24.29 0.64
C GLY A 148 6.53 24.27 1.48
N ASP A 149 7.32 23.21 1.38
CA ASP A 149 8.60 23.05 2.06
C ASP A 149 9.63 24.09 1.55
N GLN A 150 9.68 24.37 0.23
CA GLN A 150 10.53 25.42 -0.37
C GLN A 150 10.15 26.82 0.12
N VAL A 151 8.84 27.11 0.18
CA VAL A 151 8.35 28.39 0.73
C VAL A 151 8.73 28.52 2.19
N GLN A 152 8.58 27.47 2.97
CA GLN A 152 8.98 27.43 4.37
C GLN A 152 10.47 27.69 4.54
N GLU A 153 11.33 26.99 3.80
CA GLU A 153 12.79 27.13 3.86
C GLU A 153 13.24 28.55 3.50
N LYS A 154 12.70 29.10 2.42
CA LYS A 154 13.03 30.47 1.99
C LYS A 154 12.59 31.51 2.99
N ALA A 155 11.36 31.41 3.46
CA ALA A 155 10.80 32.36 4.42
C ALA A 155 11.39 32.22 5.83
N GLN A 156 11.95 31.06 6.19
CA GLN A 156 12.45 30.78 7.54
C GLN A 156 13.55 31.74 7.98
N ASN A 157 14.42 32.18 7.08
CA ASN A 157 15.50 33.13 7.39
C ASN A 157 14.93 34.52 7.76
N ASP A 158 13.98 35.02 6.98
CA ASP A 158 13.32 36.31 7.23
C ASP A 158 12.50 36.26 8.53
N MET A 159 11.78 35.16 8.76
CA MET A 159 10.99 34.95 9.96
C MET A 159 11.89 34.79 11.20
N ALA A 160 13.04 34.11 11.06
CA ALA A 160 14.01 33.98 12.15
C ALA A 160 14.58 35.33 12.59
N ALA A 161 14.82 36.27 11.68
CA ALA A 161 15.25 37.64 12.01
C ALA A 161 14.20 38.41 12.83
N LEU A 162 12.93 38.02 12.74
CA LEU A 162 11.82 38.57 13.54
C LEU A 162 11.57 37.79 14.84
N GLY A 163 12.30 36.70 15.08
CA GLY A 163 12.08 35.81 16.22
C GLY A 163 10.92 34.83 16.03
N ILE A 164 10.52 34.57 14.78
CA ILE A 164 9.42 33.68 14.40
C ILE A 164 9.98 32.37 13.85
N GLU A 165 9.28 31.27 14.13
CA GLU A 165 9.52 29.95 13.57
C GLU A 165 8.31 29.54 12.73
N ILE A 166 8.55 29.07 11.50
CA ILE A 166 7.51 28.48 10.65
C ILE A 166 7.45 27.00 10.96
N ILE A 167 6.29 26.55 11.44
CA ILE A 167 6.05 25.14 11.78
C ILE A 167 5.69 24.35 10.52
N SER A 168 4.84 24.92 9.66
CA SER A 168 4.44 24.33 8.40
C SER A 168 3.87 25.37 7.45
N CYS A 169 4.03 25.14 6.13
CA CYS A 169 3.37 25.90 5.08
C CYS A 169 2.62 24.94 4.17
N ASN A 170 1.30 25.07 4.12
CA ASN A 170 0.43 24.16 3.37
C ASN A 170 -0.35 24.90 2.30
N ILE A 171 -0.25 24.43 1.06
CA ILE A 171 -1.00 24.95 -0.06
C ILE A 171 -2.44 24.46 0.00
N GLN A 172 -3.38 25.38 0.01
CA GLN A 172 -4.81 25.08 0.06
C GLN A 172 -5.43 25.00 -1.34
N LYS A 173 -5.17 25.99 -2.16
CA LYS A 173 -5.78 26.12 -3.48
C LYS A 173 -4.79 26.69 -4.48
N ILE A 174 -4.85 26.17 -5.70
CA ILE A 174 -4.13 26.69 -6.85
C ILE A 174 -5.17 26.91 -7.96
N LYS A 175 -5.18 28.10 -8.52
CA LYS A 175 -5.98 28.45 -9.68
C LYS A 175 -5.06 29.00 -10.75
N ASP A 176 -5.35 28.77 -11.99
CA ASP A 176 -4.70 29.38 -13.13
C ASP A 176 -5.69 30.26 -13.90
N GLU A 177 -5.15 31.23 -14.65
CA GLU A 177 -5.95 32.20 -15.39
C GLU A 177 -6.72 31.59 -16.56
N LYS A 178 -6.21 30.49 -17.17
CA LYS A 178 -6.68 29.93 -18.44
C LYS A 178 -7.22 28.51 -18.32
N ASP A 179 -7.56 28.05 -17.13
CA ASP A 179 -8.03 26.68 -16.84
C ASP A 179 -7.11 25.57 -17.38
N LEU A 180 -5.80 25.85 -17.48
CA LEU A 180 -4.79 24.89 -17.95
C LEU A 180 -4.64 23.71 -16.98
N ILE A 181 -4.87 23.92 -15.68
CA ILE A 181 -4.88 22.85 -14.69
C ILE A 181 -5.96 21.82 -15.03
N VAL A 182 -7.13 22.27 -15.46
CA VAL A 182 -8.23 21.38 -15.89
C VAL A 182 -7.85 20.64 -17.17
N ALA A 183 -7.24 21.33 -18.14
CA ALA A 183 -6.78 20.71 -19.38
C ALA A 183 -5.69 19.66 -19.15
N LEU A 184 -4.70 19.93 -18.29
CA LEU A 184 -3.68 18.96 -17.86
C LEU A 184 -4.30 17.75 -17.15
N GLY A 185 -5.35 17.97 -16.35
CA GLY A 185 -6.11 16.91 -15.71
C GLY A 185 -6.82 16.01 -16.72
N GLN A 186 -7.42 16.58 -17.77
CA GLN A 186 -8.07 15.84 -18.85
C GLN A 186 -7.07 15.03 -19.69
N ASP A 187 -5.91 15.60 -20.02
CA ASP A 187 -4.87 14.88 -20.75
C ASP A 187 -4.34 13.69 -19.93
N ASN A 188 -4.03 13.91 -18.66
CA ASN A 188 -3.62 12.84 -17.76
C ASN A 188 -4.69 11.75 -17.62
N MET A 189 -5.96 12.13 -17.50
CA MET A 189 -7.07 11.19 -17.47
C MET A 189 -7.13 10.34 -18.75
N SER A 190 -6.96 10.98 -19.91
CA SER A 190 -6.94 10.31 -21.21
C SER A 190 -5.76 9.33 -21.34
N GLN A 191 -4.59 9.70 -20.85
CA GLN A 191 -3.41 8.82 -20.82
C GLN A 191 -3.62 7.62 -19.88
N ILE A 192 -4.18 7.83 -18.69
CA ILE A 192 -4.52 6.76 -17.74
C ILE A 192 -5.54 5.81 -18.37
N GLN A 193 -6.59 6.34 -19.02
CA GLN A 193 -7.62 5.55 -19.68
C GLN A 193 -7.06 4.71 -20.83
N LYS A 194 -6.16 5.30 -21.65
CA LYS A 194 -5.43 4.59 -22.70
C LYS A 194 -4.56 3.47 -22.12
N SER A 195 -3.79 3.75 -21.10
CA SER A 195 -2.93 2.76 -20.42
C SER A 195 -3.74 1.62 -19.81
N ALA A 196 -4.86 1.94 -19.16
CA ALA A 196 -5.77 0.94 -18.59
C ALA A 196 -6.41 0.06 -19.67
N SER A 197 -6.80 0.64 -20.81
CA SER A 197 -7.35 -0.11 -21.96
C SER A 197 -6.32 -1.04 -22.58
N ILE A 198 -5.07 -0.59 -22.74
CA ILE A 198 -3.97 -1.41 -23.23
C ILE A 198 -3.68 -2.56 -22.25
N ALA A 199 -3.58 -2.28 -20.97
CA ALA A 199 -3.35 -3.30 -19.94
C ALA A 199 -4.47 -4.36 -19.92
N LYS A 200 -5.73 -3.91 -20.05
CA LYS A 200 -6.89 -4.80 -20.15
C LYS A 200 -6.81 -5.70 -21.38
N ALA A 201 -6.53 -5.13 -22.55
CA ALA A 201 -6.42 -5.90 -23.79
C ALA A 201 -5.25 -6.90 -23.74
N GLN A 202 -4.13 -6.54 -23.12
CA GLN A 202 -3.01 -7.46 -22.91
C GLN A 202 -3.39 -8.61 -21.97
N ALA A 203 -4.05 -8.31 -20.84
CA ALA A 203 -4.50 -9.33 -19.92
C ALA A 203 -5.51 -10.30 -20.57
N GLU A 204 -6.46 -9.79 -21.35
CA GLU A 204 -7.43 -10.61 -22.09
C GLU A 204 -6.72 -11.54 -23.11
N ARG A 205 -5.73 -11.01 -23.84
CA ARG A 205 -4.92 -11.81 -24.77
C ARG A 205 -4.14 -12.90 -24.03
N ASP A 206 -3.51 -12.58 -22.91
CA ASP A 206 -2.72 -13.55 -22.16
C ASP A 206 -3.61 -14.68 -21.57
N VAL A 207 -4.82 -14.33 -21.12
CA VAL A 207 -5.84 -15.32 -20.72
C VAL A 207 -6.24 -16.21 -21.89
N GLN A 208 -6.48 -15.63 -23.07
CA GLN A 208 -6.84 -16.44 -24.26
C GLN A 208 -5.71 -17.38 -24.69
N ILE A 209 -4.45 -16.93 -24.63
CA ILE A 209 -3.28 -17.77 -24.93
C ILE A 209 -3.17 -18.92 -23.92
N ALA A 210 -3.32 -18.63 -22.63
CA ALA A 210 -3.29 -19.65 -21.58
C ALA A 210 -4.44 -20.66 -21.73
N ASP A 211 -5.63 -20.20 -22.06
CA ASP A 211 -6.81 -21.05 -22.29
C ASP A 211 -6.63 -21.95 -23.51
N ALA A 212 -6.07 -21.40 -24.62
CA ALA A 212 -5.76 -22.17 -25.83
C ALA A 212 -4.65 -23.20 -25.55
N ALA A 213 -3.63 -22.87 -24.79
CA ALA A 213 -2.57 -23.79 -24.39
C ALA A 213 -3.13 -24.94 -23.54
N ALA A 214 -3.94 -24.63 -22.52
CA ALA A 214 -4.59 -25.62 -21.67
C ALA A 214 -5.52 -26.56 -22.46
N LYS A 215 -6.31 -26.02 -23.39
CA LYS A 215 -7.15 -26.82 -24.27
C LYS A 215 -6.34 -27.73 -25.21
N LYS A 216 -5.21 -27.26 -25.72
CA LYS A 216 -4.30 -28.06 -26.55
C LYS A 216 -3.70 -29.21 -25.73
N GLU A 217 -3.26 -28.95 -24.52
CA GLU A 217 -2.71 -29.99 -23.65
C GLU A 217 -3.77 -31.03 -23.24
N ALA A 218 -4.96 -30.57 -22.87
CA ALA A 218 -6.09 -31.45 -22.54
C ALA A 218 -6.49 -32.33 -23.74
N ASN A 219 -6.54 -31.77 -24.96
CA ASN A 219 -6.82 -32.55 -26.16
C ASN A 219 -5.70 -33.55 -26.46
N ALA A 220 -4.43 -33.18 -26.32
CA ALA A 220 -3.31 -34.11 -26.50
C ALA A 220 -3.36 -35.28 -25.49
N ALA A 221 -3.66 -34.99 -24.22
CA ALA A 221 -3.83 -36.03 -23.22
C ALA A 221 -5.02 -36.95 -23.53
N ARG A 222 -6.14 -36.38 -23.98
CA ARG A 222 -7.31 -37.18 -24.40
C ARG A 222 -7.01 -38.11 -25.57
N VAL A 223 -6.37 -37.59 -26.63
CA VAL A 223 -5.97 -38.40 -27.79
C VAL A 223 -4.98 -39.49 -27.41
N ALA A 224 -4.01 -39.19 -26.55
CA ALA A 224 -3.07 -40.19 -26.02
C ALA A 224 -3.79 -41.29 -25.25
N ALA A 225 -4.74 -40.95 -24.39
CA ALA A 225 -5.54 -41.91 -23.64
C ALA A 225 -6.45 -42.77 -24.59
N GLU A 226 -7.10 -42.15 -25.58
CA GLU A 226 -7.92 -42.85 -26.55
C GLU A 226 -7.08 -43.83 -27.42
N THR A 227 -5.87 -43.42 -27.82
CA THR A 227 -4.95 -44.30 -28.57
C THR A 227 -4.46 -45.48 -27.73
N GLU A 228 -4.15 -45.26 -26.45
CA GLU A 228 -3.77 -46.35 -25.54
C GLU A 228 -4.91 -47.33 -25.32
N ILE A 229 -6.13 -46.84 -25.12
CA ILE A 229 -7.33 -47.70 -25.00
C ILE A 229 -7.54 -48.52 -26.29
N ALA A 230 -7.45 -47.89 -27.46
CA ALA A 230 -7.58 -48.58 -28.75
C ALA A 230 -6.51 -49.67 -28.90
N GLN A 231 -5.26 -49.38 -28.57
CA GLN A 231 -4.18 -50.37 -28.59
C GLN A 231 -4.43 -51.56 -27.63
N ARG A 232 -4.91 -51.26 -26.44
CA ARG A 232 -5.26 -52.30 -25.44
C ARG A 232 -6.42 -53.20 -25.94
N ILE A 233 -7.43 -52.60 -26.58
CA ILE A 233 -8.55 -53.34 -27.17
C ILE A 233 -8.05 -54.26 -28.29
N THR A 234 -7.26 -53.73 -29.22
CA THR A 234 -6.66 -54.51 -30.32
C THR A 234 -5.80 -55.68 -29.80
N ASN A 235 -4.95 -55.41 -28.81
CA ASN A 235 -4.13 -56.44 -28.18
C ASN A 235 -4.97 -57.52 -27.48
N LEU A 236 -6.08 -57.13 -26.84
CA LEU A 236 -7.04 -58.09 -26.26
C LEU A 236 -7.74 -58.95 -27.33
N GLU A 237 -8.10 -58.37 -28.47
CA GLU A 237 -8.70 -59.10 -29.59
C GLU A 237 -7.72 -60.09 -30.22
N ILE A 238 -6.46 -59.66 -30.42
CA ILE A 238 -5.39 -60.57 -30.89
C ILE A 238 -5.20 -61.73 -29.92
N LYS A 239 -5.11 -61.42 -28.63
CA LYS A 239 -4.91 -62.47 -27.61
C LYS A 239 -6.10 -63.42 -27.48
N LYS A 240 -7.32 -62.92 -27.68
CA LYS A 240 -8.54 -63.78 -27.73
C LYS A 240 -8.52 -64.63 -28.98
N ALA A 241 -8.12 -64.11 -30.13
CA ALA A 241 -7.99 -64.88 -31.37
C ALA A 241 -6.92 -65.98 -31.26
N GLU A 242 -5.75 -65.66 -30.68
CA GLU A 242 -4.69 -66.68 -30.42
C GLU A 242 -5.17 -67.77 -29.45
N LEU A 243 -5.81 -67.38 -28.35
CA LEU A 243 -6.38 -68.36 -27.41
C LEU A 243 -7.45 -69.21 -28.06
N LYS A 244 -8.27 -68.67 -28.96
CA LYS A 244 -9.28 -69.42 -29.70
C LYS A 244 -8.64 -70.42 -30.64
N VAL A 245 -7.61 -70.00 -31.37
CA VAL A 245 -6.81 -70.90 -32.27
C VAL A 245 -6.20 -72.02 -31.43
N GLN A 246 -5.58 -71.71 -30.27
CA GLN A 246 -5.00 -72.76 -29.39
C GLN A 246 -6.06 -73.72 -28.84
N THR A 247 -7.24 -73.19 -28.45
CA THR A 247 -8.33 -74.07 -27.98
C THR A 247 -8.91 -74.90 -29.07
N ASP A 248 -9.07 -74.37 -30.27
CA ASP A 248 -9.57 -75.11 -31.47
C ASP A 248 -8.57 -76.15 -31.93
N THR A 249 -7.24 -75.83 -31.94
CA THR A 249 -6.20 -76.81 -32.22
C THR A 249 -6.14 -77.94 -31.19
N ALA A 250 -6.17 -77.59 -29.87
CA ALA A 250 -6.19 -78.61 -28.81
C ALA A 250 -7.46 -79.49 -28.86
N LYS A 251 -8.62 -78.96 -29.26
CA LYS A 251 -9.83 -79.77 -29.48
C LYS A 251 -9.67 -80.66 -30.65
N ALA A 252 -9.17 -80.14 -31.77
CA ALA A 252 -8.94 -80.96 -32.98
C ALA A 252 -7.95 -82.12 -32.74
N GLU A 253 -6.87 -81.85 -31.98
CA GLU A 253 -5.91 -82.85 -31.53
C GLU A 253 -6.57 -83.95 -30.65
N ALA A 254 -7.38 -83.45 -29.64
CA ALA A 254 -8.09 -84.36 -28.79
C ALA A 254 -9.15 -85.19 -29.51
N ASP A 255 -9.90 -84.63 -30.47
CA ASP A 255 -10.87 -85.35 -31.28
C ASP A 255 -10.18 -86.30 -32.18
N ALA A 256 -9.04 -85.94 -32.84
CA ALA A 256 -8.25 -86.85 -33.63
C ALA A 256 -7.66 -88.03 -32.83
N ALA A 257 -7.15 -87.75 -31.60
CA ALA A 257 -6.66 -88.79 -30.73
C ALA A 257 -7.79 -89.73 -30.25
N TYR A 258 -8.99 -89.21 -30.00
CA TYR A 258 -10.15 -90.00 -29.66
C TYR A 258 -10.59 -90.89 -30.85
N GLU A 259 -10.67 -90.44 -32.09
CA GLU A 259 -10.98 -91.22 -33.29
C GLU A 259 -9.92 -92.26 -33.53
N ILE A 260 -8.62 -91.96 -33.39
CA ILE A 260 -7.55 -92.98 -33.50
C ILE A 260 -7.71 -94.07 -32.46
N GLN A 261 -8.01 -93.72 -31.20
CA GLN A 261 -8.21 -94.70 -30.14
C GLN A 261 -9.44 -95.53 -30.37
N LYS A 262 -10.51 -94.94 -30.87
CA LYS A 262 -11.74 -95.67 -31.29
C LYS A 262 -11.48 -96.64 -32.35
N GLN A 263 -10.77 -96.19 -33.45
CA GLN A 263 -10.40 -97.08 -34.57
C GLN A 263 -9.48 -98.24 -34.11
N GLN A 264 -8.57 -98.01 -33.17
CA GLN A 264 -7.71 -99.03 -32.62
C GLN A 264 -8.53 -100.04 -31.78
N GLN A 265 -9.54 -99.56 -31.02
CA GLN A 265 -10.42 -100.47 -30.30
C GLN A 265 -11.31 -101.26 -31.21
N GLU A 266 -11.85 -100.63 -32.28
CA GLU A 266 -12.66 -101.34 -33.26
C GLU A 266 -11.82 -102.44 -34.02
N LYS A 267 -10.56 -102.09 -34.40
CA LYS A 267 -9.63 -103.04 -34.97
C LYS A 267 -9.35 -104.25 -33.98
N ARG A 268 -9.14 -103.93 -32.68
CA ARG A 268 -8.97 -104.97 -31.70
C ARG A 268 -10.19 -105.86 -31.52
N ILE A 269 -11.38 -105.27 -31.52
CA ILE A 269 -12.64 -105.99 -31.44
C ILE A 269 -12.82 -106.84 -32.74
N GLN A 270 -12.53 -106.33 -33.91
CA GLN A 270 -12.55 -107.04 -35.16
C GLN A 270 -11.53 -108.20 -35.20
N THR A 271 -10.28 -107.94 -34.67
CA THR A 271 -9.27 -108.98 -34.63
C THR A 271 -9.65 -110.08 -33.63
N GLU A 272 -10.20 -109.71 -32.44
CA GLU A 272 -10.73 -110.72 -31.47
C GLU A 272 -11.93 -111.46 -32.03
N THR A 273 -12.85 -110.80 -32.73
CA THR A 273 -13.98 -111.47 -33.40
C THR A 273 -13.55 -112.43 -34.49
N VAL A 274 -12.56 -112.04 -35.30
CA VAL A 274 -11.99 -112.94 -36.35
C VAL A 274 -11.25 -114.10 -35.73
N ASN A 275 -10.45 -113.85 -34.66
CA ASN A 275 -9.74 -114.89 -33.94
C ASN A 275 -10.74 -115.85 -33.24
N ALA A 276 -11.86 -115.33 -32.71
CA ALA A 276 -12.93 -116.17 -32.09
C ALA A 276 -13.65 -116.96 -33.16
N GLN A 277 -13.84 -116.44 -34.42
CA GLN A 277 -14.39 -117.16 -35.54
C GLN A 277 -13.45 -118.28 -36.03
N ILE A 278 -12.12 -117.94 -36.13
CA ILE A 278 -11.10 -118.92 -36.48
C ILE A 278 -11.10 -120.11 -35.46
N ALA A 279 -11.05 -119.76 -34.16
CA ALA A 279 -11.08 -120.78 -33.11
C ALA A 279 -12.37 -121.52 -33.08
N LYS A 280 -13.51 -121.00 -33.47
CA LYS A 280 -14.78 -121.77 -33.72
C LYS A 280 -14.65 -122.66 -34.96
N ALA A 281 -14.13 -122.17 -36.07
CA ALA A 281 -13.94 -122.98 -37.27
C ALA A 281 -12.92 -124.08 -37.06
N GLU A 282 -11.85 -123.86 -36.29
CA GLU A 282 -10.90 -124.90 -35.88
C GLU A 282 -11.58 -125.99 -35.00
N ARG A 283 -12.37 -125.58 -34.01
CA ARG A 283 -13.14 -126.55 -33.20
C ARG A 283 -14.18 -127.31 -33.97
N GLU A 284 -14.85 -126.66 -34.97
CA GLU A 284 -15.80 -127.37 -35.86
C GLU A 284 -15.09 -128.33 -36.83
N SER A 285 -13.87 -128.01 -37.26
CA SER A 285 -13.05 -128.90 -38.07
C SER A 285 -12.51 -130.07 -37.27
N GLU A 286 -12.07 -129.83 -36.01
CA GLU A 286 -11.66 -130.96 -35.08
C GLU A 286 -12.81 -131.85 -34.71
N LEU A 287 -14.05 -131.34 -34.65
CA LEU A 287 -15.24 -132.16 -34.44
C LEU A 287 -15.62 -132.99 -35.67
N LYS A 288 -15.37 -132.49 -36.89
CA LYS A 288 -15.61 -133.20 -38.13
C LYS A 288 -14.55 -134.25 -38.44
N GLU A 289 -13.37 -134.22 -37.85
CA GLU A 289 -12.32 -135.24 -37.97
C GLU A 289 -12.49 -136.39 -36.97
N LYS A 290 -13.39 -136.25 -35.97
CA LYS A 290 -13.68 -137.23 -34.98
C LYS A 290 -15.02 -138.01 -35.14
N GLU A 291 -15.79 -137.66 -36.19
CA GLU A 291 -16.92 -138.47 -36.71
C GLU A 291 -16.46 -139.38 -37.83
#